data_f6397ea7f172fbbb8bb6cc890d82b874
#
_entry.id   f6397ea7f172fbbb8bb6cc890d82b874
#
_cell.length_a   1.000
_cell.length_b   1.000
_cell.length_c   1.000
_cell.angle_alpha   90.00
_cell.angle_beta   90.00
_cell.angle_gamma   90.00
#
_symmetry.space_group_name_H-M   'P 1'
#
loop_
_entity.id
_entity.type
_entity.pdbx_description
1 polymer ?
#
loop_
_entity_poly.entity_id
_entity_poly.type
_entity_poly.pdbx_seq_one_letter_code
_entity_poly.pdbx_strand_id
1 'polypeptide(L)'
;LHFIIQGGYTLKYLDKKLIVKIDEEMSKKEVLEYMINLVCENTDLIENKAEFSEKIFAREELGTTGIGRAVAVPHARCEDVKDIVFSVALLKNPISDYLTPDSENPKIVILVGAPKSKNSEDMKYLSNISRWFKNKENRDNIMLSKDRDELIVELLNIGE
;
A
#
# COMPACT_ATOMS: atom_id res chain seq x y z
N LEU A 1 -13.92 3.51 7.91
CA LEU A 1 -14.93 3.61 6.86
C LEU A 1 -14.42 2.96 5.58
N HIS A 2 -14.98 1.83 5.24
CA HIS A 2 -14.67 1.15 4.00
C HIS A 2 -15.61 1.67 2.91
N PHE A 3 -15.04 2.01 1.76
CA PHE A 3 -15.83 2.39 0.61
C PHE A 3 -16.17 1.16 -0.21
N ILE A 4 -17.45 0.87 -0.36
CA ILE A 4 -17.94 -0.18 -1.25
C ILE A 4 -18.50 0.52 -2.46
N ILE A 5 -17.81 0.42 -3.59
CA ILE A 5 -18.38 0.81 -4.88
C ILE A 5 -18.80 -0.46 -5.60
N GLN A 6 -19.99 -0.45 -6.14
CA GLN A 6 -20.51 -1.57 -6.93
C GLN A 6 -19.53 -1.90 -8.06
N GLY A 7 -19.00 -3.12 -8.05
CA GLY A 7 -18.22 -3.68 -9.14
C GLY A 7 -16.70 -3.75 -8.96
N GLY A 8 -16.13 -3.11 -7.94
CA GLY A 8 -14.67 -3.11 -7.75
C GLY A 8 -14.23 -3.85 -6.49
N TYR A 9 -13.56 -4.98 -6.64
CA TYR A 9 -12.98 -5.72 -5.50
C TYR A 9 -11.90 -4.94 -4.77
N THR A 10 -11.21 -4.05 -5.48
CA THR A 10 -10.10 -3.27 -4.94
C THR A 10 -10.53 -2.19 -3.94
N LEU A 11 -11.77 -1.72 -4.00
CA LEU A 11 -12.27 -0.66 -3.12
C LEU A 11 -12.86 -1.18 -1.81
N LYS A 12 -13.09 -2.49 -1.69
CA LYS A 12 -13.68 -3.10 -0.50
C LYS A 12 -12.91 -2.75 0.79
N TYR A 13 -11.58 -2.67 0.71
CA TYR A 13 -10.71 -2.43 1.86
C TYR A 13 -10.07 -1.04 1.86
N LEU A 14 -10.52 -0.16 0.98
CA LEU A 14 -9.99 1.21 0.92
C LEU A 14 -10.55 2.04 2.08
N ASP A 15 -9.66 2.59 2.89
CA ASP A 15 -10.00 3.46 4.02
C ASP A 15 -9.24 4.78 3.85
N LYS A 16 -9.97 5.88 3.78
CA LYS A 16 -9.38 7.22 3.60
C LYS A 16 -8.35 7.57 4.67
N LYS A 17 -8.52 7.06 5.88
CA LYS A 17 -7.57 7.30 6.97
C LYS A 17 -6.19 6.70 6.68
N LEU A 18 -6.11 5.74 5.78
CA LEU A 18 -4.88 5.03 5.44
C LEU A 18 -4.26 5.52 4.12
N ILE A 19 -4.75 6.62 3.59
CA ILE A 19 -4.23 7.23 2.36
C ILE A 19 -3.53 8.53 2.73
N VAL A 20 -2.26 8.65 2.36
CA VAL A 20 -1.44 9.81 2.71
C VAL A 20 -0.62 10.30 1.53
N LYS A 21 -0.34 11.60 1.54
CA LYS A 21 0.64 12.23 0.66
C LYS A 21 1.78 12.74 1.54
N ILE A 22 2.99 12.32 1.22
CA ILE A 22 4.18 12.64 2.03
C ILE A 22 5.07 13.57 1.22
N ASP A 23 5.28 14.78 1.74
CA ASP A 23 6.11 15.80 1.10
C ASP A 23 7.56 15.80 1.57
N GLU A 24 7.82 15.27 2.77
CA GLU A 24 9.19 15.16 3.29
C GLU A 24 9.94 14.04 2.59
N GLU A 25 11.24 14.23 2.42
CA GLU A 25 12.12 13.17 1.95
C GLU A 25 12.29 12.13 3.06
N MET A 26 12.04 10.86 2.73
CA MET A 26 12.13 9.76 3.69
C MET A 26 12.92 8.60 3.11
N SER A 27 13.63 7.88 3.98
CA SER A 27 14.23 6.60 3.63
C SER A 27 13.18 5.49 3.55
N LYS A 28 13.56 4.35 2.98
CA LYS A 28 12.70 3.16 2.96
C LYS A 28 12.18 2.81 4.35
N LYS A 29 13.10 2.76 5.33
CA LYS A 29 12.75 2.44 6.72
C LYS A 29 11.74 3.43 7.29
N GLU A 30 11.97 4.71 7.07
CA GLU A 30 11.08 5.76 7.57
C GLU A 30 9.68 5.69 6.97
N VAL A 31 9.57 5.44 5.66
CA VAL A 31 8.27 5.29 5.00
C VAL A 31 7.52 4.07 5.54
N LEU A 32 8.21 2.94 5.67
CA LEU A 32 7.59 1.72 6.19
C LEU A 32 7.12 1.90 7.62
N GLU A 33 7.93 2.49 8.48
CA GLU A 33 7.54 2.78 9.87
C GLU A 33 6.36 3.73 9.94
N TYR A 34 6.38 4.78 9.11
CA TYR A 34 5.28 5.74 9.03
C TYR A 34 3.95 5.06 8.67
N MET A 35 3.96 4.23 7.63
CA MET A 35 2.76 3.55 7.16
C MET A 35 2.27 2.48 8.14
N ILE A 36 3.18 1.75 8.78
CA ILE A 36 2.83 0.77 9.82
C ILE A 36 2.16 1.50 11.00
N ASN A 37 2.73 2.61 11.44
CA ASN A 37 2.14 3.41 12.50
C ASN A 37 0.76 3.93 12.12
N LEU A 38 0.62 4.42 10.90
CA LEU A 38 -0.66 4.93 10.39
C LEU A 38 -1.75 3.86 10.45
N VAL A 39 -1.46 2.65 9.98
CA VAL A 39 -2.39 1.53 10.01
C VAL A 39 -2.76 1.15 11.44
N CYS A 40 -1.77 1.00 12.31
CA CYS A 40 -2.00 0.55 13.68
C CYS A 40 -2.74 1.59 14.52
N GLU A 41 -2.55 2.88 14.25
CA GLU A 41 -3.21 3.96 14.99
C GLU A 41 -4.64 4.24 14.50
N ASN A 42 -4.96 3.88 13.26
CA ASN A 42 -6.25 4.23 12.65
C ASN A 42 -7.17 3.05 12.43
N THR A 43 -6.74 1.83 12.74
CA THR A 43 -7.60 0.63 12.62
C THR A 43 -7.37 -0.30 13.82
N ASP A 44 -8.35 -1.18 14.05
CA ASP A 44 -8.25 -2.25 15.05
C ASP A 44 -7.88 -3.59 14.39
N LEU A 45 -7.43 -3.57 13.14
CA LEU A 45 -7.18 -4.77 12.37
C LEU A 45 -5.84 -5.44 12.68
N ILE A 46 -4.90 -4.70 13.28
CA ILE A 46 -3.59 -5.20 13.68
C ILE A 46 -3.56 -5.34 15.20
N GLU A 47 -3.54 -6.57 15.71
CA GLU A 47 -3.53 -6.81 17.16
C GLU A 47 -2.16 -6.56 17.80
N ASN A 48 -1.09 -6.87 17.07
CA ASN A 48 0.27 -6.73 17.58
C ASN A 48 1.13 -5.99 16.57
N LYS A 49 1.35 -4.72 16.82
CA LYS A 49 2.14 -3.83 15.96
C LYS A 49 3.57 -4.33 15.78
N ALA A 50 4.22 -4.77 16.88
CA ALA A 50 5.60 -5.22 16.83
C ALA A 50 5.75 -6.45 15.94
N GLU A 51 4.84 -7.40 16.03
CA GLU A 51 4.81 -8.60 15.19
C GLU A 51 4.59 -8.24 13.71
N PHE A 52 3.62 -7.38 13.42
CA PHE A 52 3.34 -6.93 12.07
C PHE A 52 4.55 -6.21 11.46
N SER A 53 5.15 -5.30 12.21
CA SER A 53 6.35 -4.57 11.80
C SER A 53 7.50 -5.53 11.47
N GLU A 54 7.76 -6.49 12.35
CA GLU A 54 8.79 -7.51 12.15
C GLU A 54 8.54 -8.30 10.84
N LYS A 55 7.30 -8.69 10.58
CA LYS A 55 6.95 -9.44 9.37
C LYS A 55 7.13 -8.60 8.09
N ILE A 56 6.76 -7.33 8.13
CA ILE A 56 6.98 -6.43 6.98
C ILE A 56 8.48 -6.33 6.68
N PHE A 57 9.30 -6.04 7.67
CA PHE A 57 10.74 -5.90 7.46
C PHE A 57 11.43 -7.21 7.10
N ALA A 58 10.99 -8.33 7.68
CA ALA A 58 11.51 -9.66 7.32
C ALA A 58 11.21 -9.98 5.85
N ARG A 59 10.03 -9.63 5.35
CA ARG A 59 9.69 -9.82 3.94
C ARG A 59 10.60 -9.00 3.03
N GLU A 60 10.94 -7.78 3.41
CA GLU A 60 11.84 -6.93 2.64
C GLU A 60 13.27 -7.49 2.58
N GLU A 61 13.72 -8.14 3.64
CA GLU A 61 15.05 -8.77 3.68
C GLU A 61 15.17 -9.97 2.74
N LEU A 62 14.07 -10.65 2.44
CA LEU A 62 14.06 -11.77 1.48
C LEU A 62 14.22 -11.29 0.04
N GLY A 63 13.92 -10.04 -0.23
CA GLY A 63 13.97 -9.44 -1.55
C GLY A 63 13.07 -8.24 -1.61
N THR A 64 13.42 -7.28 -2.43
CA THR A 64 12.65 -6.05 -2.53
C THR A 64 11.21 -6.30 -2.99
N THR A 65 10.29 -5.50 -2.46
CA THR A 65 8.90 -5.43 -2.93
C THR A 65 8.67 -4.30 -3.92
N GLY A 66 9.73 -3.61 -4.34
CA GLY A 66 9.66 -2.69 -5.48
C GLY A 66 9.34 -3.49 -6.74
N ILE A 67 8.28 -3.11 -7.44
CA ILE A 67 7.80 -3.83 -8.64
C ILE A 67 8.18 -3.13 -9.94
N GLY A 68 8.89 -2.02 -9.84
CA GLY A 68 9.24 -1.18 -10.97
C GLY A 68 8.22 -0.08 -11.22
N ARG A 69 8.55 0.83 -12.14
CA ARG A 69 7.66 1.94 -12.53
C ARG A 69 7.27 2.84 -11.36
N ALA A 70 8.21 3.04 -10.44
CA ALA A 70 8.07 3.87 -9.25
C ALA A 70 7.02 3.38 -8.24
N VAL A 71 6.74 2.07 -8.22
CA VAL A 71 5.78 1.46 -7.30
C VAL A 71 6.45 0.41 -6.43
N ALA A 72 6.11 0.38 -5.15
CA ALA A 72 6.50 -0.68 -4.22
C ALA A 72 5.26 -1.18 -3.46
N VAL A 73 5.25 -2.49 -3.16
CA VAL A 73 4.11 -3.13 -2.50
C VAL A 73 4.63 -3.94 -1.30
N PRO A 74 5.09 -3.26 -0.23
CA PRO A 74 5.46 -3.97 1.00
C PRO A 74 4.23 -4.66 1.58
N HIS A 75 4.39 -5.92 1.96
CA HIS A 75 3.26 -6.71 2.44
C HIS A 75 3.70 -7.79 3.42
N ALA A 76 2.78 -8.22 4.26
CA ALA A 76 2.99 -9.34 5.15
C ALA A 76 1.68 -10.07 5.44
N ARG A 77 1.80 -11.38 5.66
CA ARG A 77 0.73 -12.20 6.20
C ARG A 77 1.06 -12.52 7.64
N CYS A 78 0.10 -12.32 8.50
CA CYS A 78 0.34 -12.40 9.93
C CYS A 78 -0.92 -12.88 10.65
N GLU A 79 -0.75 -13.70 11.68
CA GLU A 79 -1.88 -14.17 12.51
C GLU A 79 -2.55 -13.01 13.24
N ASP A 80 -1.79 -11.96 13.53
CA ASP A 80 -2.28 -10.78 14.24
C ASP A 80 -3.11 -9.83 13.37
N VAL A 81 -3.22 -10.11 12.07
CA VAL A 81 -4.03 -9.32 11.14
C VAL A 81 -5.40 -9.95 11.00
N LYS A 82 -6.43 -9.21 11.38
CA LYS A 82 -7.82 -9.72 11.42
C LYS A 82 -8.50 -9.75 10.05
N ASP A 83 -8.15 -8.78 9.19
CA ASP A 83 -8.69 -8.68 7.84
C ASP A 83 -7.69 -7.89 6.99
N ILE A 84 -7.89 -7.87 5.68
CA ILE A 84 -6.98 -7.16 4.78
C ILE A 84 -6.92 -5.67 5.16
N VAL A 85 -5.69 -5.18 5.28
CA VAL A 85 -5.39 -3.77 5.48
C VAL A 85 -4.64 -3.27 4.26
N PHE A 86 -5.07 -2.13 3.74
CA PHE A 86 -4.54 -1.54 2.53
C PHE A 86 -4.27 -0.06 2.77
N SER A 87 -3.00 0.34 2.72
CA SER A 87 -2.58 1.74 2.90
C SER A 87 -1.80 2.20 1.68
N VAL A 88 -2.04 3.42 1.23
CA VAL A 88 -1.36 4.00 0.06
C VAL A 88 -0.69 5.30 0.45
N ALA A 89 0.59 5.43 0.08
CA ALA A 89 1.33 6.68 0.22
C ALA A 89 1.81 7.14 -1.16
N LEU A 90 1.54 8.40 -1.47
CA LEU A 90 2.16 9.10 -2.60
C LEU A 90 3.28 9.99 -2.04
N LEU A 91 4.48 9.82 -2.56
CA LEU A 91 5.66 10.58 -2.10
C LEU A 91 6.02 11.66 -3.12
N LYS A 92 6.29 12.85 -2.63
CA LYS A 92 6.82 13.93 -3.46
C LYS A 92 8.23 13.59 -3.95
N ASN A 93 9.04 13.02 -3.07
CA ASN A 93 10.41 12.62 -3.36
C ASN A 93 10.51 11.10 -3.44
N PRO A 94 11.06 10.54 -4.53
CA PRO A 94 11.26 9.08 -4.64
C PRO A 94 12.14 8.55 -3.51
N ILE A 95 11.91 7.33 -3.09
CA ILE A 95 12.71 6.69 -2.03
C ILE A 95 14.00 6.16 -2.65
N SER A 96 15.13 6.83 -2.38
CA SER A 96 16.39 6.52 -3.05
C SER A 96 17.01 5.17 -2.67
N ASP A 97 16.70 4.64 -1.48
CA ASP A 97 17.25 3.39 -0.98
C ASP A 97 16.27 2.21 -1.09
N TYR A 98 15.22 2.34 -1.88
CA TYR A 98 14.28 1.26 -2.15
C TYR A 98 14.59 0.66 -3.52
N LEU A 99 15.15 -0.53 -3.54
CA LEU A 99 15.57 -1.21 -4.78
C LEU A 99 14.36 -1.59 -5.64
N THR A 100 14.51 -1.45 -6.95
CA THR A 100 13.48 -1.81 -7.93
C THR A 100 14.13 -2.47 -9.14
N PRO A 101 13.37 -3.30 -9.89
CA PRO A 101 13.92 -3.99 -11.07
C PRO A 101 14.37 -3.06 -12.19
N ASP A 102 13.80 -1.87 -12.31
CA ASP A 102 14.03 -0.93 -13.41
C ASP A 102 14.76 0.34 -12.98
N SER A 103 15.24 0.40 -11.75
CA SER A 103 15.93 1.56 -11.18
C SER A 103 15.07 2.83 -11.05
N GLU A 104 13.77 2.75 -11.27
CA GLU A 104 12.84 3.84 -10.95
C GLU A 104 12.45 3.75 -9.48
N ASN A 105 12.99 4.67 -8.69
CA ASN A 105 12.74 4.71 -7.24
C ASN A 105 11.26 4.92 -6.93
N PRO A 106 10.72 4.21 -5.92
CA PRO A 106 9.29 4.30 -5.62
C PRO A 106 8.83 5.69 -5.21
N LYS A 107 7.73 6.12 -5.79
CA LYS A 107 6.93 7.28 -5.41
C LYS A 107 5.55 6.90 -4.93
N ILE A 108 5.11 5.68 -5.25
CA ILE A 108 3.84 5.11 -4.77
C ILE A 108 4.19 3.88 -3.95
N VAL A 109 3.79 3.88 -2.69
CA VAL A 109 3.99 2.75 -1.79
C VAL A 109 2.64 2.24 -1.32
N ILE A 110 2.41 0.95 -1.48
CA ILE A 110 1.18 0.29 -1.08
C ILE A 110 1.53 -0.73 0.00
N LEU A 111 1.15 -0.45 1.24
CA LEU A 111 1.35 -1.37 2.35
C LEU A 111 0.13 -2.26 2.48
N VAL A 112 0.34 -3.57 2.44
CA VAL A 112 -0.75 -4.54 2.57
C VAL A 112 -0.47 -5.49 3.73
N GLY A 113 -1.43 -5.58 4.64
CA GLY A 113 -1.46 -6.62 5.66
C GLY A 113 -2.60 -7.58 5.37
N ALA A 114 -2.35 -8.87 5.52
CA ALA A 114 -3.37 -9.88 5.28
C ALA A 114 -3.35 -10.94 6.38
N PRO A 115 -4.51 -11.54 6.71
CA PRO A 115 -4.55 -12.69 7.61
C PRO A 115 -3.69 -13.82 7.09
N LYS A 116 -3.12 -14.60 8.00
CA LYS A 116 -2.31 -15.77 7.65
C LYS A 116 -3.18 -16.85 6.99
N SER A 117 -4.41 -16.99 7.44
CA SER A 117 -5.38 -17.87 6.79
C SER A 117 -5.83 -17.27 5.47
N LYS A 118 -5.45 -17.93 4.38
CA LYS A 118 -5.79 -17.46 3.03
C LYS A 118 -7.14 -17.97 2.59
N ASN A 119 -7.96 -17.07 2.07
CA ASN A 119 -9.09 -17.48 1.24
C ASN A 119 -8.85 -17.00 -0.21
N SER A 120 -9.66 -17.51 -1.13
CA SER A 120 -9.54 -17.16 -2.54
C SER A 120 -9.84 -15.69 -2.84
N GLU A 121 -10.68 -15.06 -2.03
CA GLU A 121 -11.04 -13.65 -2.17
C GLU A 121 -9.85 -12.74 -1.86
N ASP A 122 -9.10 -13.05 -0.80
CA ASP A 122 -7.91 -12.29 -0.42
C ASP A 122 -6.85 -12.34 -1.52
N MET A 123 -6.62 -13.52 -2.09
CA MET A 123 -5.68 -13.70 -3.18
C MET A 123 -6.10 -12.91 -4.43
N LYS A 124 -7.38 -12.94 -4.74
CA LYS A 124 -7.94 -12.20 -5.87
C LYS A 124 -7.81 -10.69 -5.68
N TYR A 125 -8.06 -10.22 -4.47
CA TYR A 125 -7.92 -8.81 -4.11
C TYR A 125 -6.49 -8.31 -4.32
N LEU A 126 -5.51 -9.03 -3.80
CA LEU A 126 -4.09 -8.68 -3.95
C LEU A 126 -3.66 -8.68 -5.42
N SER A 127 -4.12 -9.66 -6.19
CA SER A 127 -3.85 -9.75 -7.62
C SER A 127 -4.43 -8.55 -8.39
N ASN A 128 -5.65 -8.15 -8.05
CA ASN A 128 -6.32 -7.01 -8.68
C ASN A 128 -5.63 -5.68 -8.37
N ILE A 129 -5.18 -5.49 -7.14
CA ILE A 129 -4.39 -4.33 -6.75
C ILE A 129 -3.13 -4.24 -7.62
N SER A 130 -2.38 -5.32 -7.68
CA SER A 130 -1.14 -5.35 -8.47
C SER A 130 -1.38 -5.03 -9.94
N ARG A 131 -2.43 -5.59 -10.50
CA ARG A 131 -2.80 -5.34 -11.90
C ARG A 131 -3.17 -3.88 -12.13
N TRP A 132 -3.95 -3.30 -11.22
CA TRP A 132 -4.37 -1.90 -11.33
C TRP A 132 -3.15 -0.96 -11.32
N PHE A 133 -2.20 -1.19 -10.41
CA PHE A 133 -1.01 -0.35 -10.30
C PHE A 133 0.02 -0.59 -11.40
N LYS A 134 -0.10 -1.67 -12.17
CA LYS A 134 0.72 -1.88 -13.37
C LYS A 134 0.26 -1.05 -14.55
N ASN A 135 -0.96 -0.57 -14.54
CA ASN A 135 -1.49 0.27 -15.61
C ASN A 135 -0.88 1.67 -15.56
N LYS A 136 -0.25 2.09 -16.65
CA LYS A 136 0.47 3.37 -16.73
C LYS A 136 -0.45 4.57 -16.49
N GLU A 137 -1.65 4.56 -17.09
CA GLU A 137 -2.60 5.66 -16.93
C GLU A 137 -3.03 5.84 -15.47
N ASN A 138 -3.28 4.72 -14.79
CA ASN A 138 -3.63 4.74 -13.36
C ASN A 138 -2.51 5.34 -12.52
N ARG A 139 -1.27 4.94 -12.76
CA ARG A 139 -0.12 5.48 -12.05
C ARG A 139 0.09 6.97 -12.33
N ASP A 140 -0.01 7.36 -13.60
CA ASP A 140 0.16 8.75 -13.99
C ASP A 140 -0.88 9.65 -13.32
N ASN A 141 -2.13 9.22 -13.28
CA ASN A 141 -3.20 9.97 -12.63
C ASN A 141 -2.95 10.12 -11.13
N ILE A 142 -2.48 9.07 -10.47
CA ILE A 142 -2.11 9.14 -9.05
C ILE A 142 -0.96 10.13 -8.84
N MET A 143 0.07 10.05 -9.66
CA MET A 143 1.26 10.89 -9.53
C MET A 143 0.99 12.38 -9.80
N LEU A 144 -0.07 12.70 -10.55
CA LEU A 144 -0.51 14.06 -10.80
C LEU A 144 -1.31 14.66 -9.66
N SER A 145 -1.69 13.87 -8.66
CA SER A 145 -2.45 14.35 -7.51
C SER A 145 -1.66 15.39 -6.73
N LYS A 146 -2.22 16.58 -6.57
CA LYS A 146 -1.55 17.72 -5.93
C LYS A 146 -1.61 17.65 -4.42
N ASP A 147 -2.67 17.03 -3.90
CA ASP A 147 -2.91 16.90 -2.47
C ASP A 147 -3.57 15.56 -2.16
N ARG A 148 -3.81 15.31 -0.87
CA ARG A 148 -4.40 14.07 -0.39
C ARG A 148 -5.83 13.88 -0.92
N ASP A 149 -6.60 14.93 -1.06
CA ASP A 149 -8.00 14.83 -1.53
C ASP A 149 -8.05 14.37 -2.98
N GLU A 150 -7.19 14.92 -3.84
CA GLU A 150 -7.08 14.47 -5.23
C GLU A 150 -6.63 13.01 -5.31
N LEU A 151 -5.67 12.62 -4.48
CA LEU A 151 -5.19 11.24 -4.40
C LEU A 151 -6.34 10.29 -4.03
N ILE A 152 -7.14 10.63 -3.05
CA ILE A 152 -8.30 9.83 -2.66
C ILE A 152 -9.28 9.67 -3.82
N VAL A 153 -9.57 10.75 -4.55
CA VAL A 153 -10.47 10.70 -5.71
C VAL A 153 -9.94 9.73 -6.77
N GLU A 154 -8.65 9.79 -7.08
CA GLU A 154 -8.06 8.87 -8.07
C GLU A 154 -8.12 7.41 -7.61
N LEU A 155 -7.89 7.16 -6.32
CA LEU A 155 -7.98 5.80 -5.78
C LEU A 155 -9.42 5.26 -5.75
N LEU A 156 -10.42 6.14 -5.65
CA LEU A 156 -11.82 5.73 -5.73
C LEU A 156 -12.21 5.22 -7.12
N ASN A 157 -11.41 5.51 -8.14
CA ASN A 157 -11.62 5.00 -9.50
C ASN A 157 -11.06 3.58 -9.69
N ILE A 158 -10.41 3.01 -8.68
CA ILE A 158 -9.94 1.63 -8.74
C ILE A 158 -11.14 0.68 -8.89
N GLY A 159 -11.11 -0.15 -9.90
CA GLY A 159 -12.18 -1.11 -10.17
C GLY A 159 -13.22 -0.66 -11.21
N GLU A 160 -13.07 0.53 -11.74
CA GLU A 160 -13.90 1.00 -12.87
C GLU A 160 -13.34 0.53 -14.23
#